data_4c57df320d8964e9878516be4c3539b0
#
_entry.id   4c57df320d8964e9878516be4c3539b0
#
_cell.length_a   1.000
_cell.length_b   1.000
_cell.length_c   1.000
_cell.angle_alpha   90.00
_cell.angle_beta   90.00
_cell.angle_gamma   90.00
#
_symmetry.space_group_name_H-M   'P 1'
#
loop_
_entity.id
_entity.type
_entity.pdbx_description
1 polymer ?
#
loop_
_entity_poly.entity_id
_entity_poly.type
_entity_poly.pdbx_seq_one_letter_code
_entity_poly.pdbx_strand_id
1 'polypeptide(L)'
;MKRFTKISALALMVCAVLGFGYGTIGYRDAVRHANEYANEADRIVSEGRGPDALGAQRLEQLIKVQDPGFWEHGGIDLTTEGAGLTTISQSLSKRLGFDAFRPGIGKIRQTGFAFGLEKSLDKDQILALWLDTVEMGRGPDGWMVGFFQASNDVYNRPPIELTDGEFHRLVAVLIAPGDYRL
;
A
#
# COMPACT_ATOMS: atom_id res chain seq x y z
N MET A 1 -16.67 -40.98 -15.41
CA MET A 1 -15.41 -40.20 -15.20
C MET A 1 -15.19 -39.09 -16.21
N LYS A 2 -15.13 -39.30 -17.52
CA LYS A 2 -14.83 -38.24 -18.55
C LYS A 2 -15.81 -37.03 -18.60
N ARG A 3 -17.07 -37.18 -18.20
CA ARG A 3 -18.05 -36.06 -18.15
C ARG A 3 -17.82 -35.16 -16.94
N PHE A 4 -17.54 -35.72 -15.76
CA PHE A 4 -17.24 -34.96 -14.54
C PHE A 4 -15.98 -34.12 -14.71
N THR A 5 -14.91 -34.66 -15.31
CA THR A 5 -13.68 -33.90 -15.57
C THR A 5 -13.90 -32.72 -16.52
N LYS A 6 -14.77 -32.85 -17.52
CA LYS A 6 -15.10 -31.75 -18.45
C LYS A 6 -15.91 -30.64 -17.76
N ILE A 7 -16.86 -30.99 -16.91
CA ILE A 7 -17.67 -30.02 -16.14
C ILE A 7 -16.78 -29.27 -15.15
N SER A 8 -15.90 -29.96 -14.45
CA SER A 8 -14.95 -29.32 -13.52
C SER A 8 -13.98 -28.38 -14.23
N ALA A 9 -13.45 -28.76 -15.40
CA ALA A 9 -12.58 -27.92 -16.21
C ALA A 9 -13.30 -26.67 -16.72
N LEU A 10 -14.55 -26.79 -17.17
CA LEU A 10 -15.36 -25.65 -17.60
C LEU A 10 -15.65 -24.70 -16.42
N ALA A 11 -15.99 -25.22 -15.26
CA ALA A 11 -16.24 -24.39 -14.08
C ALA A 11 -14.98 -23.62 -13.65
N LEU A 12 -13.81 -24.25 -13.64
CA LEU A 12 -12.53 -23.59 -13.36
C LEU A 12 -12.23 -22.49 -14.38
N MET A 13 -12.47 -22.74 -15.65
CA MET A 13 -12.28 -21.75 -16.72
C MET A 13 -13.19 -20.53 -16.50
N VAL A 14 -14.46 -20.74 -16.20
CA VAL A 14 -15.43 -19.67 -15.92
C VAL A 14 -14.96 -18.85 -14.70
N CYS A 15 -14.55 -19.51 -13.61
CA CYS A 15 -14.02 -18.83 -12.42
C CYS A 15 -12.76 -18.00 -12.75
N ALA A 16 -11.86 -18.54 -13.57
CA ALA A 16 -10.66 -17.82 -13.98
C ALA A 16 -10.99 -16.56 -14.83
N VAL A 17 -11.92 -16.69 -15.78
CA VAL A 17 -12.38 -15.56 -16.62
C VAL A 17 -13.06 -14.48 -15.76
N LEU A 18 -13.92 -14.88 -14.84
CA LEU A 18 -14.59 -13.94 -13.93
C LEU A 18 -13.58 -13.26 -12.98
N GLY A 19 -12.61 -14.02 -12.45
CA GLY A 19 -11.54 -13.49 -11.62
C GLY A 19 -10.67 -12.49 -12.37
N PHE A 20 -10.25 -12.82 -13.59
CA PHE A 20 -9.49 -11.93 -14.45
C PHE A 20 -10.28 -10.66 -14.80
N GLY A 21 -11.56 -10.79 -15.15
CA GLY A 21 -12.45 -9.65 -15.40
C GLY A 21 -12.58 -8.74 -14.18
N TYR A 22 -12.72 -9.32 -13.00
CA TYR A 22 -12.81 -8.56 -11.75
C TYR A 22 -11.49 -7.84 -11.39
N GLY A 23 -10.35 -8.47 -11.63
CA GLY A 23 -9.04 -7.82 -11.52
C GLY A 23 -8.86 -6.67 -12.50
N THR A 24 -9.33 -6.85 -13.74
CA THR A 24 -9.29 -5.82 -14.78
C THR A 24 -10.10 -4.57 -14.41
N ILE A 25 -11.21 -4.72 -13.68
CA ILE A 25 -11.97 -3.58 -13.14
C ILE A 25 -11.07 -2.75 -12.22
N GLY A 26 -10.39 -3.39 -11.26
CA GLY A 26 -9.46 -2.69 -10.37
C GLY A 26 -8.35 -1.95 -11.11
N TYR A 27 -7.73 -2.62 -12.09
CA TYR A 27 -6.70 -1.99 -12.93
C TYR A 27 -7.22 -0.73 -13.65
N ARG A 28 -8.38 -0.83 -14.30
CA ARG A 28 -8.99 0.30 -15.03
C ARG A 28 -9.40 1.43 -14.12
N ASP A 29 -9.85 1.13 -12.91
CA ASP A 29 -10.21 2.15 -11.91
C ASP A 29 -8.97 2.95 -11.50
N ALA A 30 -7.84 2.30 -11.21
CA ALA A 30 -6.59 2.97 -10.90
C ALA A 30 -6.09 3.85 -12.05
N VAL A 31 -6.05 3.30 -13.27
CA VAL A 31 -5.61 4.05 -14.47
C VAL A 31 -6.53 5.25 -14.77
N ARG A 32 -7.83 5.13 -14.53
CA ARG A 32 -8.78 6.23 -14.76
C ARG A 32 -8.53 7.42 -13.83
N HIS A 33 -8.13 7.17 -12.59
CA HIS A 33 -7.87 8.20 -11.58
C HIS A 33 -6.37 8.56 -11.47
N ALA A 34 -5.54 8.05 -12.38
CA ALA A 34 -4.08 8.20 -12.31
C ALA A 34 -3.63 9.67 -12.21
N ASN A 35 -4.24 10.57 -13.01
CA ASN A 35 -3.89 11.99 -12.97
C ASN A 35 -4.26 12.65 -11.64
N GLU A 36 -5.38 12.24 -11.04
CA GLU A 36 -5.79 12.73 -9.72
C GLU A 36 -4.79 12.29 -8.65
N TYR A 37 -4.41 11.01 -8.66
CA TYR A 37 -3.42 10.47 -7.73
C TYR A 37 -2.03 11.07 -7.93
N ALA A 38 -1.59 11.28 -9.18
CA ALA A 38 -0.31 11.94 -9.46
C ALA A 38 -0.29 13.38 -8.92
N ASN A 39 -1.33 14.18 -9.20
CA ASN A 39 -1.44 15.54 -8.70
C ASN A 39 -1.47 15.61 -7.16
N GLU A 40 -2.15 14.66 -6.52
CA GLU A 40 -2.17 14.58 -5.05
C GLU A 40 -0.80 14.18 -4.49
N ALA A 41 -0.11 13.21 -5.10
CA ALA A 41 1.25 12.84 -4.72
C ALA A 41 2.21 14.04 -4.84
N ASP A 42 2.16 14.76 -5.96
CA ASP A 42 3.00 15.94 -6.20
C ASP A 42 2.71 17.06 -5.17
N ARG A 43 1.44 17.23 -4.78
CA ARG A 43 1.05 18.15 -3.71
C ARG A 43 1.66 17.73 -2.37
N ILE A 44 1.56 16.46 -1.99
CA ILE A 44 2.13 15.89 -0.75
C ILE A 44 3.65 16.12 -0.72
N VAL A 45 4.33 15.85 -1.84
CA VAL A 45 5.78 16.07 -1.97
C VAL A 45 6.11 17.56 -1.82
N SER A 46 5.36 18.46 -2.46
CA SER A 46 5.57 19.92 -2.38
C SER A 46 5.36 20.49 -0.97
N GLU A 47 4.55 19.81 -0.15
CA GLU A 47 4.32 20.14 1.27
C GLU A 47 5.40 19.56 2.21
N GLY A 48 6.43 18.91 1.68
CA GLY A 48 7.52 18.31 2.47
C GLY A 48 7.13 17.01 3.18
N ARG A 49 6.13 16.28 2.67
CA ARG A 49 5.65 15.00 3.21
C ARG A 49 5.91 13.81 2.28
N GLY A 50 6.78 14.01 1.29
CA GLY A 50 7.23 12.97 0.38
C GLY A 50 8.33 12.07 0.97
N PRO A 51 8.74 11.04 0.21
CA PRO A 51 9.78 10.08 0.64
C PRO A 51 11.10 10.76 1.01
N ASP A 52 11.54 11.76 0.27
CA ASP A 52 12.79 12.49 0.52
C ASP A 52 12.82 13.18 1.89
N ALA A 53 11.66 13.61 2.40
CA ALA A 53 11.54 14.25 3.70
C ALA A 53 11.80 13.31 4.89
N LEU A 54 11.90 11.99 4.66
CA LEU A 54 12.37 11.02 5.65
C LEU A 54 13.90 11.01 5.77
N GLY A 55 14.61 11.42 4.72
CA GLY A 55 16.03 11.22 4.57
C GLY A 55 16.37 9.77 4.17
N ALA A 56 17.46 9.59 3.42
CA ALA A 56 17.81 8.33 2.77
C ALA A 56 17.89 7.12 3.72
N GLN A 57 18.53 7.28 4.89
CA GLN A 57 18.69 6.19 5.84
C GLN A 57 17.34 5.69 6.42
N ARG A 58 16.42 6.60 6.76
CA ARG A 58 15.12 6.26 7.33
C ARG A 58 14.17 5.70 6.29
N LEU A 59 14.25 6.22 5.07
CA LEU A 59 13.53 5.67 3.94
C LEU A 59 13.93 4.22 3.67
N GLU A 60 15.24 3.94 3.65
CA GLU A 60 15.76 2.57 3.48
C GLU A 60 15.28 1.63 4.60
N GLN A 61 15.33 2.09 5.86
CA GLN A 61 14.85 1.31 7.00
C GLN A 61 13.34 1.01 6.90
N LEU A 62 12.53 2.00 6.51
CA LEU A 62 11.09 1.85 6.33
C LEU A 62 10.78 0.82 5.24
N ILE A 63 11.38 0.97 4.08
CA ILE A 63 11.19 0.08 2.93
C ILE A 63 11.64 -1.35 3.27
N LYS A 64 12.79 -1.51 3.91
CA LYS A 64 13.30 -2.83 4.32
C LYS A 64 12.32 -3.60 5.21
N VAL A 65 11.56 -2.88 6.05
CA VAL A 65 10.58 -3.49 6.96
C VAL A 65 9.24 -3.73 6.28
N GLN A 66 8.77 -2.78 5.46
CA GLN A 66 7.42 -2.80 4.91
C GLN A 66 7.31 -3.55 3.59
N ASP A 67 8.30 -3.39 2.73
CA ASP A 67 8.28 -3.94 1.37
C ASP A 67 9.71 -3.96 0.79
N PRO A 68 10.55 -4.94 1.15
CA PRO A 68 11.96 -4.96 0.79
C PRO A 68 12.22 -4.90 -0.72
N GLY A 69 11.31 -5.42 -1.53
CA GLY A 69 11.38 -5.42 -3.00
C GLY A 69 10.67 -4.23 -3.66
N PHE A 70 10.26 -3.20 -2.90
CA PHE A 70 9.42 -2.12 -3.39
C PHE A 70 9.90 -1.49 -4.70
N TRP A 71 11.19 -1.23 -4.82
CA TRP A 71 11.77 -0.56 -5.99
C TRP A 71 11.79 -1.41 -7.26
N GLU A 72 11.64 -2.74 -7.14
CA GLU A 72 11.89 -3.70 -8.22
C GLU A 72 10.61 -4.38 -8.72
N HIS A 73 9.59 -4.54 -7.86
CA HIS A 73 8.35 -5.18 -8.27
C HIS A 73 7.32 -4.20 -8.87
N GLY A 74 6.36 -4.71 -9.61
CA GLY A 74 5.26 -3.95 -10.24
C GLY A 74 3.91 -4.16 -9.55
N GLY A 75 3.85 -4.14 -8.19
CA GLY A 75 2.61 -4.19 -7.41
C GLY A 75 2.41 -5.44 -6.56
N ILE A 76 3.07 -6.54 -6.88
CA ILE A 76 3.17 -7.75 -6.04
C ILE A 76 4.64 -8.20 -6.00
N ASP A 77 5.06 -8.72 -4.88
CA ASP A 77 6.38 -9.33 -4.73
C ASP A 77 6.21 -10.84 -4.41
N LEU A 78 6.75 -11.68 -5.27
CA LEU A 78 6.76 -13.13 -5.12
C LEU A 78 8.17 -13.69 -5.06
N THR A 79 9.18 -12.85 -5.12
CA THR A 79 10.58 -13.23 -5.36
C THR A 79 11.53 -12.81 -4.26
N THR A 80 11.24 -11.72 -3.55
CA THR A 80 12.12 -11.21 -2.49
C THR A 80 11.95 -12.05 -1.22
N GLU A 81 13.04 -12.61 -0.73
CA GLU A 81 13.04 -13.38 0.51
C GLU A 81 12.63 -12.50 1.69
N GLY A 82 11.67 -12.97 2.48
CA GLY A 82 11.10 -12.22 3.60
C GLY A 82 10.02 -11.21 3.21
N ALA A 83 9.75 -10.99 1.92
CA ALA A 83 8.64 -10.16 1.48
C ALA A 83 7.30 -10.79 1.86
N GLY A 84 6.40 -9.97 2.38
CA GLY A 84 5.02 -10.34 2.62
C GLY A 84 4.21 -10.37 1.32
N LEU A 85 3.07 -11.07 1.34
CA LEU A 85 2.12 -11.04 0.22
C LEU A 85 1.44 -9.68 0.00
N THR A 86 1.63 -8.74 0.91
CA THR A 86 1.03 -7.41 0.85
C THR A 86 2.13 -6.36 0.68
N THR A 87 2.28 -5.86 -0.52
CA THR A 87 3.20 -4.77 -0.87
C THR A 87 2.64 -3.40 -0.47
N ILE A 88 3.50 -2.37 -0.48
CA ILE A 88 3.08 -0.96 -0.32
C ILE A 88 1.98 -0.61 -1.32
N SER A 89 2.13 -0.99 -2.59
CA SER A 89 1.14 -0.74 -3.64
C SER A 89 -0.19 -1.45 -3.39
N GLN A 90 -0.18 -2.68 -2.88
CA GLN A 90 -1.41 -3.36 -2.46
C GLN A 90 -2.03 -2.75 -1.21
N SER A 91 -1.22 -2.30 -0.27
CA SER A 91 -1.68 -1.59 0.91
C SER A 91 -2.35 -0.27 0.55
N LEU A 92 -1.74 0.52 -0.34
CA LEU A 92 -2.33 1.75 -0.89
C LEU A 92 -3.62 1.48 -1.65
N SER A 93 -3.67 0.43 -2.47
CA SER A 93 -4.86 0.04 -3.24
C SER A 93 -6.11 -0.18 -2.38
N LYS A 94 -5.97 -0.65 -1.14
CA LYS A 94 -7.11 -0.81 -0.22
C LYS A 94 -7.73 0.53 0.15
N ARG A 95 -6.93 1.58 0.28
CA ARG A 95 -7.36 2.91 0.71
C ARG A 95 -7.90 3.75 -0.44
N LEU A 96 -7.29 3.64 -1.62
CA LEU A 96 -7.72 4.40 -2.79
C LEU A 96 -8.85 3.74 -3.58
N GLY A 97 -8.89 2.41 -3.60
CA GLY A 97 -9.78 1.65 -4.48
C GLY A 97 -11.04 1.07 -3.82
N PHE A 98 -11.23 1.27 -2.50
CA PHE A 98 -12.36 0.65 -1.78
C PHE A 98 -12.87 1.55 -0.65
N ASP A 99 -14.18 1.76 -0.59
CA ASP A 99 -14.82 2.40 0.57
C ASP A 99 -14.72 1.50 1.82
N ALA A 100 -14.84 0.17 1.61
CA ALA A 100 -14.65 -0.83 2.63
C ALA A 100 -14.04 -2.10 2.01
N PHE A 101 -12.78 -2.36 2.31
CA PHE A 101 -12.09 -3.55 1.82
C PHE A 101 -12.57 -4.82 2.54
N ARG A 102 -12.98 -5.83 1.76
CA ARG A 102 -13.30 -7.16 2.27
C ARG A 102 -12.33 -8.19 1.70
N PRO A 103 -11.65 -8.99 2.55
CA PRO A 103 -10.77 -10.09 2.11
C PRO A 103 -11.49 -11.11 1.22
N GLY A 104 -10.75 -12.04 0.66
CA GLY A 104 -11.29 -13.04 -0.26
C GLY A 104 -11.27 -12.54 -1.70
N ILE A 105 -12.40 -12.53 -2.38
CA ILE A 105 -12.51 -12.10 -3.79
C ILE A 105 -12.04 -10.65 -4.01
N GLY A 106 -12.18 -9.79 -3.00
CA GLY A 106 -11.67 -8.42 -3.02
C GLY A 106 -10.17 -8.31 -3.29
N LYS A 107 -9.39 -9.34 -2.91
CA LYS A 107 -7.96 -9.42 -3.20
C LYS A 107 -7.65 -9.40 -4.71
N ILE A 108 -8.51 -9.98 -5.54
CA ILE A 108 -8.31 -10.01 -6.99
C ILE A 108 -8.40 -8.59 -7.57
N ARG A 109 -9.43 -7.81 -7.17
CA ARG A 109 -9.59 -6.42 -7.60
C ARG A 109 -8.49 -5.54 -7.02
N GLN A 110 -8.10 -5.75 -5.75
CA GLN A 110 -6.99 -5.07 -5.10
C GLN A 110 -5.69 -5.25 -5.88
N THR A 111 -5.36 -6.48 -6.26
CA THR A 111 -4.15 -6.78 -7.05
C THR A 111 -4.20 -6.10 -8.42
N GLY A 112 -5.35 -6.13 -9.10
CA GLY A 112 -5.53 -5.40 -10.35
C GLY A 112 -5.33 -3.88 -10.18
N PHE A 113 -5.88 -3.30 -9.10
CA PHE A 113 -5.71 -1.89 -8.77
C PHE A 113 -4.23 -1.54 -8.51
N ALA A 114 -3.50 -2.38 -7.75
CA ALA A 114 -2.08 -2.20 -7.51
C ALA A 114 -1.27 -2.18 -8.82
N PHE A 115 -1.54 -3.10 -9.74
CA PHE A 115 -0.91 -3.07 -11.07
C PHE A 115 -1.25 -1.79 -11.86
N GLY A 116 -2.47 -1.27 -11.71
CA GLY A 116 -2.86 -0.01 -12.34
C GLY A 116 -2.12 1.19 -11.77
N LEU A 117 -1.92 1.26 -10.44
CA LEU A 117 -1.11 2.28 -9.79
C LEU A 117 0.34 2.24 -10.30
N GLU A 118 0.98 1.07 -10.24
CA GLU A 118 2.36 0.87 -10.67
C GLU A 118 2.60 1.16 -12.17
N LYS A 119 1.56 1.00 -12.99
CA LYS A 119 1.62 1.35 -14.41
C LYS A 119 1.55 2.85 -14.66
N SER A 120 0.90 3.59 -13.77
CA SER A 120 0.48 4.97 -14.01
C SER A 120 1.22 6.00 -13.18
N LEU A 121 1.80 5.60 -12.06
CA LEU A 121 2.54 6.44 -11.11
C LEU A 121 3.97 5.94 -11.00
N ASP A 122 4.89 6.84 -10.69
CA ASP A 122 6.23 6.44 -10.26
C ASP A 122 6.26 5.97 -8.79
N LYS A 123 7.39 5.40 -8.39
CA LYS A 123 7.56 4.85 -7.04
C LYS A 123 7.48 5.90 -5.94
N ASP A 124 7.99 7.09 -6.20
CA ASP A 124 7.97 8.18 -5.23
C ASP A 124 6.55 8.71 -5.04
N GLN A 125 5.76 8.79 -6.11
CA GLN A 125 4.33 9.14 -6.06
C GLN A 125 3.53 8.09 -5.28
N ILE A 126 3.74 6.79 -5.55
CA ILE A 126 3.09 5.69 -4.80
C ILE A 126 3.45 5.78 -3.32
N LEU A 127 4.70 6.01 -3.00
CA LEU A 127 5.18 6.08 -1.63
C LEU A 127 4.69 7.32 -0.89
N ALA A 128 4.63 8.49 -1.56
CA ALA A 128 4.07 9.70 -1.01
C ALA A 128 2.60 9.52 -0.61
N LEU A 129 1.77 8.97 -1.51
CA LEU A 129 0.38 8.64 -1.23
C LEU A 129 0.24 7.61 -0.10
N TRP A 130 1.12 6.63 -0.07
CA TRP A 130 1.08 5.61 0.98
C TRP A 130 1.44 6.21 2.34
N LEU A 131 2.48 7.02 2.43
CA LEU A 131 2.90 7.71 3.66
C LEU A 131 1.80 8.64 4.20
N ASP A 132 1.05 9.28 3.31
CA ASP A 132 -0.02 10.21 3.69
C ASP A 132 -1.29 9.50 4.16
N THR A 133 -1.56 8.30 3.64
CA THR A 133 -2.82 7.57 3.88
C THR A 133 -2.69 6.37 4.81
N VAL A 134 -1.49 5.98 5.23
CA VAL A 134 -1.29 4.78 6.03
C VAL A 134 -1.89 4.93 7.42
N GLU A 135 -2.54 3.86 7.91
CA GLU A 135 -3.11 3.81 9.26
C GLU A 135 -2.00 3.63 10.29
N MET A 136 -1.96 4.52 11.28
CA MET A 136 -0.92 4.62 12.31
C MET A 136 -1.43 4.25 13.72
N GLY A 137 -2.58 3.59 13.80
CA GLY A 137 -3.12 3.14 15.09
C GLY A 137 -3.67 4.26 15.96
N ARG A 138 -3.70 4.03 17.27
CA ARG A 138 -4.25 4.99 18.26
C ARG A 138 -3.15 5.84 18.86
N GLY A 139 -3.27 7.15 18.68
CA GLY A 139 -2.47 8.16 19.33
C GLY A 139 -3.21 8.90 20.45
N PRO A 140 -2.66 10.04 20.90
CA PRO A 140 -3.23 10.83 22.01
C PRO A 140 -4.67 11.26 21.76
N ASP A 141 -4.99 11.69 20.52
CA ASP A 141 -6.29 12.28 20.16
C ASP A 141 -7.22 11.33 19.37
N GLY A 142 -6.85 10.07 19.24
CA GLY A 142 -7.67 9.08 18.55
C GLY A 142 -6.92 8.25 17.50
N TRP A 143 -7.63 7.83 16.46
CA TRP A 143 -7.05 7.07 15.37
C TRP A 143 -6.26 7.98 14.43
N MET A 144 -4.99 7.67 14.22
CA MET A 144 -4.08 8.46 13.39
C MET A 144 -3.97 7.89 11.97
N VAL A 145 -3.91 8.77 10.98
CA VAL A 145 -3.67 8.47 9.57
C VAL A 145 -2.53 9.34 9.06
N GLY A 146 -1.64 8.75 8.30
CA GLY A 146 -0.46 9.41 7.75
C GLY A 146 0.77 9.32 8.66
N PHE A 147 1.90 8.92 8.06
CA PHE A 147 3.15 8.70 8.80
C PHE A 147 3.72 10.00 9.37
N PHE A 148 3.70 11.07 8.58
CA PHE A 148 4.15 12.40 9.01
C PHE A 148 3.21 13.01 10.06
N GLN A 149 1.90 12.82 9.89
CA GLN A 149 0.92 13.27 10.86
C GLN A 149 1.12 12.58 12.21
N ALA A 150 1.26 11.25 12.20
CA ALA A 150 1.51 10.49 13.43
C ALA A 150 2.81 10.90 14.14
N SER A 151 3.86 11.21 13.39
CA SER A 151 5.10 11.75 13.97
C SER A 151 4.87 13.08 14.70
N ASN A 152 4.12 13.98 14.07
CA ASN A 152 3.79 15.27 14.67
C ASN A 152 2.85 15.13 15.87
N ASP A 153 1.83 14.29 15.80
CA ASP A 153 0.84 14.11 16.88
C ASP A 153 1.47 13.51 18.14
N VAL A 154 2.43 12.58 17.97
CA VAL A 154 3.04 11.86 19.10
C VAL A 154 4.29 12.56 19.63
N TYR A 155 5.12 13.08 18.73
CA TYR A 155 6.44 13.60 19.09
C TYR A 155 6.61 15.10 18.86
N ASN A 156 5.63 15.76 18.27
CA ASN A 156 5.68 17.18 17.87
C ASN A 156 6.91 17.52 17.02
N ARG A 157 7.33 16.58 16.16
CA ARG A 157 8.50 16.68 15.26
C ARG A 157 8.28 15.91 13.98
N PRO A 158 8.85 16.36 12.84
CA PRO A 158 8.84 15.59 11.61
C PRO A 158 9.67 14.30 11.75
N PRO A 159 9.41 13.25 10.94
CA PRO A 159 10.08 11.96 11.06
C PRO A 159 11.61 12.04 10.97
N ILE A 160 12.16 12.99 10.21
CA ILE A 160 13.60 13.17 10.04
C ILE A 160 14.31 13.62 11.33
N GLU A 161 13.59 14.26 12.25
CA GLU A 161 14.13 14.77 13.51
C GLU A 161 13.97 13.81 14.68
N LEU A 162 13.28 12.68 14.49
CA LEU A 162 13.08 11.69 15.54
C LEU A 162 14.40 11.01 15.91
N THR A 163 14.50 10.53 17.13
CA THR A 163 15.55 9.56 17.48
C THR A 163 15.30 8.22 16.77
N ASP A 164 16.30 7.37 16.65
CA ASP A 164 16.13 6.04 16.04
C ASP A 164 15.06 5.20 16.76
N GLY A 165 15.02 5.28 18.09
CA GLY A 165 14.03 4.57 18.89
C GLY A 165 12.59 5.04 18.63
N GLU A 166 12.36 6.34 18.48
CA GLU A 166 11.04 6.92 18.15
C GLU A 166 10.64 6.54 16.72
N PHE A 167 11.55 6.64 15.75
CA PHE A 167 11.30 6.26 14.38
C PHE A 167 10.95 4.77 14.26
N HIS A 168 11.70 3.89 14.93
CA HIS A 168 11.42 2.45 14.93
C HIS A 168 10.07 2.13 15.57
N ARG A 169 9.61 2.89 16.57
CA ARG A 169 8.25 2.72 17.12
C ARG A 169 7.17 3.06 16.09
N LEU A 170 7.32 4.16 15.33
CA LEU A 170 6.40 4.49 14.24
C LEU A 170 6.36 3.37 13.19
N VAL A 171 7.53 2.85 12.78
CA VAL A 171 7.61 1.76 11.81
C VAL A 171 6.98 0.46 12.35
N ALA A 172 7.16 0.16 13.62
CA ALA A 172 6.58 -1.05 14.24
C ALA A 172 5.04 -1.02 14.25
N VAL A 173 4.43 0.14 14.46
CA VAL A 173 2.96 0.29 14.42
C VAL A 173 2.38 -0.04 13.05
N LEU A 174 3.10 0.21 11.96
CA LEU A 174 2.64 -0.13 10.62
C LEU A 174 2.40 -1.64 10.41
N ILE A 175 3.08 -2.48 11.20
CA ILE A 175 2.92 -3.95 11.12
C ILE A 175 1.57 -4.37 11.70
N ALA A 176 1.13 -3.74 12.80
CA ALA A 176 -0.10 -4.09 13.50
C ALA A 176 -0.73 -2.84 14.16
N PRO A 177 -1.32 -1.92 13.37
CA PRO A 177 -1.81 -0.64 13.89
C PRO A 177 -2.95 -0.77 14.91
N GLY A 178 -3.64 -1.91 14.97
CA GLY A 178 -4.65 -2.20 15.99
C GLY A 178 -4.10 -2.61 17.35
N ASP A 179 -2.86 -3.13 17.39
CA ASP A 179 -2.29 -3.77 18.57
C ASP A 179 -1.31 -2.87 19.32
N TYR A 180 -0.72 -1.89 18.64
CA TYR A 180 0.23 -0.95 19.22
C TYR A 180 -0.45 0.40 19.52
N ARG A 181 0.00 1.03 20.63
CA ARG A 181 -0.29 2.43 20.96
C ARG A 181 1.02 3.21 20.92
N LEU A 182 0.98 4.34 20.26
CA LEU A 182 2.05 5.34 20.25
C LEU A 182 1.90 6.30 21.41
#